data_fcc2a729362e2a2737ae158b48e15fa8
#
_entry.id   fcc2a729362e2a2737ae158b48e15fa8
#
_cell.length_a   1.000
_cell.length_b   1.000
_cell.length_c   1.000
_cell.angle_alpha   90.00
_cell.angle_beta   90.00
_cell.angle_gamma   90.00
#
_symmetry.space_group_name_H-M   'P 1'
#
loop_
_entity.id
_entity.type
_entity.pdbx_description
1 polymer ?
#
loop_
_entity_poly.entity_id
_entity_poly.type
_entity_poly.pdbx_seq_one_letter_code
_entity_poly.pdbx_strand_id
1 'polypeptide(L)'
;MIYLIILIIIAIIVIIFFLATGLYIFKSTVTRELHDIEKSYTRYVENNLFDEALYNSASKEDITLKSFDGLNLTSTLIMNENPTNKFIVLVHGVSICYVGSLKYFDIFYKNGFNVLIVNQRRHGKSEGKYSTYGFYEKYDVNMWIEYLKSRFGNDIILGLHGESMGAGTVMETIPLNDSIKFVIEDCGY
;
A
#
# COMPACT_ATOMS: atom_id res chain seq x y z
N MET A 1 8.48 -9.84 -55.52
CA MET A 1 7.65 -10.73 -54.71
C MET A 1 8.39 -11.22 -53.46
N ILE A 2 9.57 -11.83 -53.55
CA ILE A 2 10.31 -12.38 -52.38
C ILE A 2 10.69 -11.32 -51.34
N TYR A 3 11.16 -10.14 -51.74
CA TYR A 3 11.50 -9.05 -50.81
C TYR A 3 10.28 -8.51 -50.03
N LEU A 4 9.12 -8.49 -50.66
CA LEU A 4 7.88 -8.08 -49.99
C LEU A 4 7.50 -9.09 -48.91
N ILE A 5 7.62 -10.40 -49.20
CA ILE A 5 7.37 -11.47 -48.23
C ILE A 5 8.33 -11.37 -47.03
N ILE A 6 9.61 -11.15 -47.30
CA ILE A 6 10.63 -10.97 -46.24
C ILE A 6 10.29 -9.75 -45.37
N LEU A 7 9.91 -8.63 -45.97
CA LEU A 7 9.53 -7.42 -45.24
C LEU A 7 8.29 -7.64 -44.36
N ILE A 8 7.29 -8.37 -44.84
CA ILE A 8 6.11 -8.75 -44.05
C ILE A 8 6.51 -9.64 -42.87
N ILE A 9 7.37 -10.63 -43.10
CA ILE A 9 7.84 -11.53 -42.02
C ILE A 9 8.57 -10.73 -40.93
N ILE A 10 9.48 -9.82 -41.34
CA ILE A 10 10.20 -8.96 -40.39
C ILE A 10 9.19 -8.09 -39.59
N ALA A 11 8.22 -7.49 -40.25
CA ALA A 11 7.20 -6.68 -39.59
C ALA A 11 6.41 -7.49 -38.56
N ILE A 12 6.02 -8.72 -38.90
CA ILE A 12 5.31 -9.63 -37.98
C ILE A 12 6.20 -9.97 -36.76
N ILE A 13 7.47 -10.28 -36.98
CA ILE A 13 8.41 -10.59 -35.89
C ILE A 13 8.55 -9.39 -34.95
N VAL A 14 8.67 -8.19 -35.47
CA VAL A 14 8.76 -6.95 -34.68
C VAL A 14 7.48 -6.73 -33.87
N ILE A 15 6.32 -6.90 -34.46
CA ILE A 15 5.04 -6.78 -33.74
C ILE A 15 4.96 -7.81 -32.61
N ILE A 16 5.27 -9.08 -32.88
CA ILE A 16 5.26 -10.14 -31.87
C ILE A 16 6.22 -9.81 -30.74
N PHE A 17 7.42 -9.31 -31.05
CA PHE A 17 8.41 -8.90 -30.03
C PHE A 17 7.85 -7.80 -29.12
N PHE A 18 7.26 -6.74 -29.67
CA PHE A 18 6.68 -5.67 -28.85
C PHE A 18 5.49 -6.14 -28.02
N LEU A 19 4.62 -6.98 -28.59
CA LEU A 19 3.50 -7.56 -27.84
C LEU A 19 4.00 -8.46 -26.68
N ALA A 20 4.94 -9.33 -26.93
CA ALA A 20 5.52 -10.21 -25.92
C ALA A 20 6.21 -9.42 -24.80
N THR A 21 6.99 -8.40 -25.17
CA THR A 21 7.66 -7.48 -24.23
C THR A 21 6.63 -6.72 -23.39
N GLY A 22 5.59 -6.17 -24.02
CA GLY A 22 4.52 -5.46 -23.33
C GLY A 22 3.78 -6.35 -22.34
N LEU A 23 3.45 -7.59 -22.72
CA LEU A 23 2.83 -8.57 -21.83
C LEU A 23 3.76 -8.97 -20.67
N TYR A 24 5.04 -9.13 -20.94
CA TYR A 24 6.03 -9.42 -19.91
C TYR A 24 6.14 -8.29 -18.88
N ILE A 25 6.25 -7.04 -19.34
CA ILE A 25 6.30 -5.85 -18.46
C ILE A 25 5.01 -5.75 -17.65
N PHE A 26 3.85 -5.88 -18.29
CA PHE A 26 2.56 -5.85 -17.59
C PHE A 26 2.49 -6.92 -16.49
N LYS A 27 2.91 -8.15 -16.79
CA LYS A 27 2.89 -9.25 -15.84
C LYS A 27 3.89 -9.05 -14.69
N SER A 28 5.07 -8.52 -14.98
CA SER A 28 6.12 -8.31 -13.97
C SER A 28 5.92 -7.08 -13.09
N THR A 29 5.06 -6.14 -13.49
CA THR A 29 4.77 -4.92 -12.73
C THR A 29 3.35 -4.94 -12.18
N VAL A 30 2.35 -4.81 -13.04
CA VAL A 30 0.94 -4.59 -12.66
C VAL A 30 0.32 -5.81 -11.99
N THR A 31 0.67 -7.02 -12.43
CA THR A 31 0.19 -8.30 -11.86
C THR A 31 1.29 -9.13 -11.21
N ARG A 32 2.36 -8.48 -10.77
CA ARG A 32 3.49 -9.12 -10.10
C ARG A 32 3.03 -10.03 -8.97
N GLU A 33 3.69 -11.16 -8.79
CA GLU A 33 3.43 -12.08 -7.69
C GLU A 33 3.63 -11.40 -6.33
N LEU A 34 2.68 -11.63 -5.43
CA LEU A 34 2.71 -11.09 -4.07
C LEU A 34 3.44 -12.05 -3.15
N HIS A 35 4.12 -11.49 -2.17
CA HIS A 35 4.78 -12.28 -1.15
C HIS A 35 3.73 -12.98 -0.27
N ASP A 36 4.05 -14.20 0.13
CA ASP A 36 3.28 -14.94 1.12
C ASP A 36 3.29 -14.21 2.47
N ILE A 37 2.11 -14.05 3.07
CA ILE A 37 1.93 -13.25 4.29
C ILE A 37 2.65 -13.91 5.47
N GLU A 38 2.45 -15.21 5.68
CA GLU A 38 3.01 -15.93 6.83
C GLU A 38 4.52 -15.99 6.76
N LYS A 39 5.06 -16.30 5.58
CA LYS A 39 6.52 -16.30 5.35
C LYS A 39 7.12 -14.91 5.53
N SER A 40 6.42 -13.86 5.09
CA SER A 40 6.87 -12.50 5.29
C SER A 40 6.87 -12.12 6.76
N TYR A 41 5.80 -12.45 7.49
CA TYR A 41 5.69 -12.19 8.92
C TYR A 41 6.80 -12.91 9.70
N THR A 42 6.97 -14.23 9.49
CA THR A 42 8.04 -15.03 10.12
C THR A 42 9.41 -14.42 9.87
N ARG A 43 9.71 -14.03 8.63
CA ARG A 43 10.98 -13.39 8.29
C ARG A 43 11.18 -12.05 9.02
N TYR A 44 10.11 -11.25 9.20
CA TYR A 44 10.20 -9.98 9.93
C TYR A 44 10.46 -10.19 11.41
N VAL A 45 9.85 -11.21 12.02
CA VAL A 45 10.11 -11.61 13.41
C VAL A 45 11.53 -12.12 13.58
N GLU A 46 11.97 -13.08 12.76
CA GLU A 46 13.33 -13.69 12.82
C GLU A 46 14.44 -12.66 12.65
N ASN A 47 14.21 -11.61 11.85
CA ASN A 47 15.17 -10.53 11.65
C ASN A 47 14.99 -9.34 12.61
N ASN A 48 14.11 -9.45 13.62
CA ASN A 48 13.82 -8.40 14.60
C ASN A 48 13.51 -7.04 13.95
N LEU A 49 12.70 -7.04 12.87
CA LEU A 49 12.37 -5.81 12.14
C LEU A 49 11.31 -4.96 12.83
N PHE A 50 10.63 -5.48 13.82
CA PHE A 50 9.66 -4.78 14.68
C PHE A 50 9.56 -5.46 16.04
N ASP A 51 9.01 -4.77 17.03
CA ASP A 51 8.75 -5.30 18.37
C ASP A 51 7.47 -6.14 18.35
N GLU A 52 7.63 -7.45 18.10
CA GLU A 52 6.52 -8.39 18.00
C GLU A 52 5.69 -8.44 19.31
N ALA A 53 6.34 -8.38 20.46
CA ALA A 53 5.66 -8.42 21.76
C ALA A 53 4.76 -7.19 21.94
N LEU A 54 5.27 -6.01 21.60
CA LEU A 54 4.51 -4.75 21.62
C LEU A 54 3.33 -4.83 20.61
N TYR A 55 3.59 -5.26 19.38
CA TYR A 55 2.56 -5.39 18.37
C TYR A 55 1.46 -6.36 18.82
N ASN A 56 1.83 -7.51 19.40
CA ASN A 56 0.86 -8.52 19.82
C ASN A 56 0.03 -8.10 21.05
N SER A 57 0.59 -7.32 21.98
CA SER A 57 -0.10 -6.81 23.15
C SER A 57 -1.04 -5.62 22.85
N ALA A 58 -0.79 -4.88 21.78
CA ALA A 58 -1.59 -3.71 21.44
C ALA A 58 -3.01 -4.07 21.03
N SER A 59 -3.97 -3.21 21.38
CA SER A 59 -5.38 -3.37 20.98
C SER A 59 -5.55 -3.13 19.48
N LYS A 60 -6.01 -4.15 18.75
CA LYS A 60 -6.16 -4.15 17.30
C LYS A 60 -7.61 -4.35 16.88
N GLU A 61 -8.00 -3.63 15.84
CA GLU A 61 -9.31 -3.77 15.19
C GLU A 61 -9.10 -3.91 13.67
N ASP A 62 -9.54 -5.04 13.12
CA ASP A 62 -9.54 -5.24 11.67
C ASP A 62 -10.76 -4.55 11.06
N ILE A 63 -10.53 -3.75 10.03
CA ILE A 63 -11.55 -2.93 9.39
C ILE A 63 -11.59 -3.28 7.90
N THR A 64 -12.80 -3.36 7.36
CA THR A 64 -13.02 -3.51 5.93
C THR A 64 -13.90 -2.37 5.44
N LEU A 65 -13.43 -1.63 4.44
CA LEU A 65 -14.20 -0.59 3.78
C LEU A 65 -14.34 -0.88 2.29
N LYS A 66 -15.41 -0.37 1.71
CA LYS A 66 -15.64 -0.47 0.27
C LYS A 66 -15.03 0.73 -0.44
N SER A 67 -14.14 0.47 -1.39
CA SER A 67 -13.52 1.50 -2.23
C SER A 67 -14.53 2.16 -3.16
N PHE A 68 -14.13 3.27 -3.81
CA PHE A 68 -14.95 4.00 -4.77
C PHE A 68 -15.40 3.17 -5.98
N ASP A 69 -14.63 2.13 -6.33
CA ASP A 69 -14.89 1.19 -7.42
C ASP A 69 -15.41 -0.18 -6.93
N GLY A 70 -15.79 -0.27 -5.66
CA GLY A 70 -16.53 -1.40 -5.08
C GLY A 70 -15.68 -2.52 -4.51
N LEU A 71 -14.34 -2.40 -4.45
CA LEU A 71 -13.45 -3.39 -3.83
C LEU A 71 -13.57 -3.34 -2.30
N ASN A 72 -13.54 -4.51 -1.65
CA ASN A 72 -13.38 -4.59 -0.21
C ASN A 72 -11.90 -4.45 0.15
N LEU A 73 -11.55 -3.36 0.81
CA LEU A 73 -10.18 -3.06 1.25
C LEU A 73 -10.08 -3.24 2.75
N THR A 74 -8.96 -3.79 3.20
CA THR A 74 -8.74 -4.13 4.61
C THR A 74 -7.63 -3.30 5.22
N SER A 75 -7.77 -3.04 6.52
CA SER A 75 -6.74 -2.41 7.35
C SER A 75 -6.82 -2.94 8.77
N THR A 76 -5.78 -2.69 9.55
CA THR A 76 -5.76 -2.93 10.99
C THR A 76 -5.53 -1.60 11.70
N LEU A 77 -6.47 -1.17 12.53
CA LEU A 77 -6.34 -0.01 13.40
C LEU A 77 -5.80 -0.46 14.76
N ILE A 78 -4.74 0.18 15.20
CA ILE A 78 -4.08 -0.08 16.48
C ILE A 78 -4.17 1.18 17.32
N MET A 79 -4.98 1.13 18.36
CA MET A 79 -5.15 2.26 19.27
C MET A 79 -4.01 2.30 20.28
N ASN A 80 -3.45 3.49 20.50
CA ASN A 80 -2.43 3.67 21.52
C ASN A 80 -3.05 3.49 22.91
N GLU A 81 -2.31 2.89 23.84
CA GLU A 81 -2.75 2.69 25.22
C GLU A 81 -2.98 4.01 25.97
N ASN A 82 -2.22 5.04 25.60
CA ASN A 82 -2.40 6.39 26.12
C ASN A 82 -3.35 7.17 25.20
N PRO A 83 -4.40 7.80 25.74
CA PRO A 83 -5.35 8.57 24.94
C PRO A 83 -4.64 9.66 24.13
N THR A 84 -4.85 9.67 22.82
CA THR A 84 -4.22 10.61 21.90
C THR A 84 -5.12 10.87 20.68
N ASN A 85 -5.00 12.09 20.12
CA ASN A 85 -5.64 12.43 18.85
C ASN A 85 -4.68 12.35 17.65
N LYS A 86 -3.47 11.79 17.84
CA LYS A 86 -2.50 11.61 16.77
C LYS A 86 -2.75 10.30 16.05
N PHE A 87 -2.82 10.35 14.72
CA PHE A 87 -2.99 9.19 13.86
C PHE A 87 -1.94 9.18 12.77
N ILE A 88 -1.47 7.98 12.44
CA ILE A 88 -0.60 7.72 11.30
C ILE A 88 -1.20 6.62 10.44
N VAL A 89 -1.26 6.83 9.12
CA VAL A 89 -1.61 5.79 8.16
C VAL A 89 -0.32 5.25 7.55
N LEU A 90 -0.08 3.96 7.69
CA LEU A 90 1.08 3.27 7.13
C LEU A 90 0.70 2.55 5.85
N VAL A 91 1.40 2.89 4.75
CA VAL A 91 1.14 2.40 3.39
C VAL A 91 2.37 1.66 2.88
N HIS A 92 2.23 0.35 2.69
CA HIS A 92 3.32 -0.57 2.33
C HIS A 92 3.76 -0.45 0.87
N GLY A 93 4.93 -1.01 0.55
CA GLY A 93 5.47 -1.13 -0.80
C GLY A 93 4.79 -2.19 -1.67
N VAL A 94 5.23 -2.29 -2.92
CA VAL A 94 4.73 -3.30 -3.88
C VAL A 94 5.11 -4.73 -3.45
N SER A 95 4.26 -5.69 -3.78
CA SER A 95 4.42 -7.15 -3.52
C SER A 95 4.33 -7.60 -2.07
N ILE A 96 4.37 -6.69 -1.10
CA ILE A 96 4.19 -6.98 0.32
C ILE A 96 2.83 -6.43 0.78
N CYS A 97 2.34 -6.86 1.93
CA CYS A 97 1.10 -6.37 2.53
C CYS A 97 1.41 -5.57 3.81
N TYR A 98 0.45 -5.45 4.72
CA TYR A 98 0.59 -4.81 6.03
C TYR A 98 1.90 -5.18 6.77
N VAL A 99 2.40 -6.40 6.56
CA VAL A 99 3.65 -6.86 7.17
C VAL A 99 4.82 -5.93 6.86
N GLY A 100 4.89 -5.39 5.62
CA GLY A 100 5.93 -4.43 5.23
C GLY A 100 5.94 -3.16 6.07
N SER A 101 4.78 -2.75 6.58
CA SER A 101 4.63 -1.56 7.41
C SER A 101 4.96 -1.80 8.88
N LEU A 102 5.05 -3.05 9.35
CA LEU A 102 5.30 -3.35 10.77
C LEU A 102 6.63 -2.79 11.26
N LYS A 103 7.65 -2.69 10.42
CA LYS A 103 8.95 -2.11 10.78
C LYS A 103 8.88 -0.63 11.18
N TYR A 104 7.79 0.07 10.82
CA TYR A 104 7.56 1.46 11.22
C TYR A 104 6.59 1.59 12.40
N PHE A 105 5.89 0.50 12.75
CA PHE A 105 4.89 0.50 13.82
C PHE A 105 5.46 1.03 15.14
N ASP A 106 6.58 0.48 15.58
CA ASP A 106 7.20 0.82 16.88
C ASP A 106 7.48 2.30 17.02
N ILE A 107 8.00 2.92 15.94
CA ILE A 107 8.41 4.32 15.93
C ILE A 107 7.19 5.20 16.22
N PHE A 108 6.08 4.96 15.54
CA PHE A 108 4.89 5.80 15.72
C PHE A 108 4.14 5.45 17.00
N TYR A 109 3.97 4.18 17.32
CA TYR A 109 3.23 3.75 18.50
C TYR A 109 3.88 4.23 19.79
N LYS A 110 5.22 4.08 19.93
CA LYS A 110 6.00 4.55 21.08
C LYS A 110 6.01 6.08 21.21
N ASN A 111 5.76 6.81 20.10
CA ASN A 111 5.63 8.28 20.11
C ASN A 111 4.17 8.77 20.25
N GLY A 112 3.27 7.90 20.68
CA GLY A 112 1.89 8.24 21.03
C GLY A 112 0.96 8.42 19.85
N PHE A 113 1.18 7.71 18.75
CA PHE A 113 0.24 7.67 17.62
C PHE A 113 -0.68 6.45 17.71
N ASN A 114 -1.92 6.63 17.37
CA ASN A 114 -2.78 5.55 16.88
C ASN A 114 -2.32 5.21 15.45
N VAL A 115 -2.21 3.94 15.13
CA VAL A 115 -1.63 3.47 13.88
C VAL A 115 -2.66 2.74 13.04
N LEU A 116 -2.92 3.21 11.83
CA LEU A 116 -3.73 2.50 10.83
C LEU A 116 -2.78 1.89 9.80
N ILE A 117 -2.70 0.57 9.76
CA ILE A 117 -1.91 -0.16 8.76
C ILE A 117 -2.85 -0.66 7.67
N VAL A 118 -2.72 -0.12 6.46
CA VAL A 118 -3.61 -0.48 5.36
C VAL A 118 -3.01 -1.60 4.49
N ASN A 119 -3.87 -2.45 3.95
CA ASN A 119 -3.53 -3.26 2.79
C ASN A 119 -4.02 -2.54 1.54
N GLN A 120 -3.09 -2.10 0.69
CA GLN A 120 -3.45 -1.50 -0.58
C GLN A 120 -4.24 -2.50 -1.45
N ARG A 121 -5.01 -2.00 -2.43
CA ARG A 121 -5.75 -2.86 -3.37
C ARG A 121 -4.87 -3.98 -3.91
N ARG A 122 -5.44 -5.19 -4.06
CA ARG A 122 -4.76 -6.42 -4.48
C ARG A 122 -3.83 -7.04 -3.43
N HIS A 123 -3.43 -6.35 -2.38
CA HIS A 123 -2.47 -6.85 -1.38
C HIS A 123 -3.15 -7.35 -0.10
N GLY A 124 -2.51 -8.32 0.56
CA GLY A 124 -3.02 -8.90 1.78
C GLY A 124 -4.41 -9.51 1.61
N LYS A 125 -5.37 -9.06 2.41
CA LYS A 125 -6.77 -9.45 2.33
C LYS A 125 -7.63 -8.47 1.50
N SER A 126 -7.04 -7.42 0.95
CA SER A 126 -7.74 -6.46 0.10
C SER A 126 -7.97 -7.01 -1.30
N GLU A 127 -9.16 -6.77 -1.83
CA GLU A 127 -9.51 -7.14 -3.19
C GLU A 127 -8.77 -6.30 -4.24
N GLY A 128 -8.81 -6.75 -5.49
CA GLY A 128 -8.24 -6.07 -6.63
C GLY A 128 -7.45 -7.01 -7.53
N LYS A 129 -7.31 -6.64 -8.80
CA LYS A 129 -6.58 -7.42 -9.81
C LYS A 129 -5.21 -6.82 -10.12
N TYR A 130 -5.08 -5.52 -9.96
CA TYR A 130 -3.94 -4.74 -10.44
C TYR A 130 -3.37 -3.85 -9.35
N SER A 131 -2.05 -3.70 -9.33
CA SER A 131 -1.38 -2.62 -8.62
C SER A 131 -1.22 -1.47 -9.60
N THR A 132 -1.71 -0.27 -9.25
CA THR A 132 -1.74 0.89 -10.14
C THR A 132 -0.75 1.99 -9.75
N TYR A 133 0.16 1.66 -8.84
CA TYR A 133 1.29 2.49 -8.45
C TYR A 133 0.91 3.92 -8.04
N GLY A 134 -0.12 4.04 -7.21
CA GLY A 134 -0.63 5.30 -6.69
C GLY A 134 -1.83 5.85 -7.46
N PHE A 135 -2.07 5.42 -8.70
CA PHE A 135 -3.14 5.99 -9.54
C PHE A 135 -4.54 5.80 -8.92
N TYR A 136 -4.89 4.60 -8.49
CA TYR A 136 -6.13 4.32 -7.75
C TYR A 136 -5.89 4.25 -6.24
N GLU A 137 -4.72 3.81 -5.81
CA GLU A 137 -4.38 3.63 -4.41
C GLU A 137 -4.50 4.93 -3.61
N LYS A 138 -4.25 6.12 -4.21
CA LYS A 138 -4.44 7.42 -3.56
C LYS A 138 -5.88 7.68 -3.12
N TYR A 139 -6.86 7.23 -3.89
CA TYR A 139 -8.27 7.36 -3.51
C TYR A 139 -8.63 6.39 -2.38
N ASP A 140 -7.99 5.23 -2.33
CA ASP A 140 -8.15 4.28 -1.24
C ASP A 140 -7.56 4.84 0.06
N VAL A 141 -6.36 5.43 0.00
CA VAL A 141 -5.75 6.10 1.17
C VAL A 141 -6.61 7.27 1.62
N ASN A 142 -7.13 8.09 0.70
CA ASN A 142 -8.05 9.17 1.05
C ASN A 142 -9.34 8.67 1.71
N MET A 143 -9.88 7.54 1.28
CA MET A 143 -11.03 6.90 1.93
C MET A 143 -10.71 6.50 3.38
N TRP A 144 -9.51 5.97 3.65
CA TRP A 144 -9.07 5.65 5.01
C TRP A 144 -8.92 6.90 5.87
N ILE A 145 -8.45 8.03 5.31
CA ILE A 145 -8.40 9.33 5.99
C ILE A 145 -9.81 9.79 6.38
N GLU A 146 -10.75 9.77 5.46
CA GLU A 146 -12.13 10.16 5.72
C GLU A 146 -12.81 9.24 6.76
N TYR A 147 -12.49 7.95 6.75
CA TYR A 147 -12.94 7.03 7.80
C TYR A 147 -12.42 7.44 9.18
N LEU A 148 -11.12 7.74 9.32
CA LEU A 148 -10.56 8.18 10.60
C LEU A 148 -11.22 9.49 11.07
N LYS A 149 -11.40 10.46 10.20
CA LYS A 149 -12.08 11.73 10.51
C LYS A 149 -13.53 11.51 10.93
N SER A 150 -14.27 10.66 10.22
CA SER A 150 -15.67 10.38 10.55
C SER A 150 -15.84 9.70 11.90
N ARG A 151 -14.86 8.89 12.30
CA ARG A 151 -14.91 8.13 13.55
C ARG A 151 -14.36 8.88 14.75
N PHE A 152 -13.30 9.66 14.58
CA PHE A 152 -12.54 10.30 15.66
C PHE A 152 -12.62 11.84 15.66
N GLY A 153 -13.30 12.41 14.68
CA GLY A 153 -13.48 13.87 14.55
C GLY A 153 -12.42 14.52 13.64
N ASN A 154 -12.68 15.79 13.32
CA ASN A 154 -11.79 16.57 12.44
C ASN A 154 -10.55 17.14 13.13
N ASP A 155 -10.49 17.08 14.45
CA ASP A 155 -9.39 17.64 15.26
C ASP A 155 -8.23 16.67 15.43
N ILE A 156 -8.24 15.53 14.72
CA ILE A 156 -7.12 14.59 14.73
C ILE A 156 -5.89 15.18 14.04
N ILE A 157 -4.71 14.85 14.58
CA ILE A 157 -3.42 15.16 13.96
C ILE A 157 -3.05 13.97 13.09
N LEU A 158 -3.26 14.11 11.78
CA LEU A 158 -3.13 13.03 10.82
C LEU A 158 -1.82 13.14 10.04
N GLY A 159 -1.01 12.08 10.11
CA GLY A 159 0.16 11.88 9.27
C GLY A 159 -0.02 10.68 8.33
N LEU A 160 0.73 10.69 7.23
CA LEU A 160 0.88 9.54 6.34
C LEU A 160 2.34 9.10 6.32
N HIS A 161 2.56 7.81 6.26
CA HIS A 161 3.87 7.23 5.97
C HIS A 161 3.73 6.21 4.85
N GLY A 162 4.56 6.31 3.84
CA GLY A 162 4.59 5.36 2.73
C GLY A 162 5.99 4.89 2.40
N GLU A 163 6.11 3.62 2.01
CA GLU A 163 7.36 3.04 1.53
C GLU A 163 7.25 2.64 0.05
N SER A 164 8.24 2.97 -0.76
CA SER A 164 8.32 2.57 -2.18
C SER A 164 7.03 2.94 -2.93
N MET A 165 6.24 1.97 -3.45
CA MET A 165 4.93 2.22 -4.04
C MET A 165 4.00 2.97 -3.06
N GLY A 166 4.05 2.66 -1.77
CA GLY A 166 3.30 3.36 -0.74
C GLY A 166 3.73 4.81 -0.60
N ALA A 167 5.02 5.13 -0.76
CA ALA A 167 5.52 6.50 -0.73
C ALA A 167 4.97 7.33 -1.91
N GLY A 168 5.02 6.81 -3.12
CA GLY A 168 4.36 7.43 -4.28
C GLY A 168 2.85 7.62 -4.03
N THR A 169 2.19 6.61 -3.45
CA THR A 169 0.76 6.67 -3.14
C THR A 169 0.43 7.79 -2.14
N VAL A 170 1.17 7.92 -1.02
CA VAL A 170 0.88 8.97 -0.02
C VAL A 170 1.17 10.36 -0.57
N MET A 171 2.19 10.54 -1.39
CA MET A 171 2.46 11.80 -2.06
C MET A 171 1.34 12.21 -3.02
N GLU A 172 0.83 11.26 -3.81
CA GLU A 172 -0.31 11.47 -4.70
C GLU A 172 -1.64 11.71 -3.93
N THR A 173 -1.70 11.36 -2.64
CA THR A 173 -2.87 11.60 -1.79
C THR A 173 -2.91 13.03 -1.25
N ILE A 174 -1.78 13.72 -1.09
CA ILE A 174 -1.69 15.07 -0.50
C ILE A 174 -2.72 16.04 -1.11
N PRO A 175 -2.80 16.20 -2.45
CA PRO A 175 -3.71 17.16 -3.04
C PRO A 175 -5.21 16.80 -2.89
N LEU A 176 -5.52 15.61 -2.38
CA LEU A 176 -6.90 15.16 -2.19
C LEU A 176 -7.46 15.51 -0.80
N ASN A 177 -6.60 15.88 0.16
CA ASN A 177 -7.06 16.05 1.55
C ASN A 177 -6.24 17.06 2.37
N ASP A 178 -6.82 18.21 2.65
CA ASP A 178 -6.19 19.28 3.42
C ASP A 178 -6.01 18.97 4.92
N SER A 179 -6.58 17.87 5.42
CA SER A 179 -6.44 17.47 6.82
C SER A 179 -5.10 16.81 7.13
N ILE A 180 -4.34 16.41 6.13
CA ILE A 180 -3.01 15.82 6.27
C ILE A 180 -2.05 16.87 6.84
N LYS A 181 -1.42 16.57 7.99
CA LYS A 181 -0.51 17.50 8.66
C LYS A 181 0.95 17.29 8.26
N PHE A 182 1.34 16.06 7.97
CA PHE A 182 2.67 15.71 7.51
C PHE A 182 2.65 14.41 6.72
N VAL A 183 3.64 14.24 5.86
CA VAL A 183 3.88 13.02 5.11
C VAL A 183 5.34 12.64 5.25
N ILE A 184 5.58 11.36 5.46
CA ILE A 184 6.91 10.76 5.44
C ILE A 184 6.93 9.78 4.29
N GLU A 185 7.82 10.02 3.34
CA GLU A 185 8.05 9.12 2.23
C GLU A 185 9.39 8.40 2.41
N ASP A 186 9.40 7.11 2.17
CA ASP A 186 10.59 6.28 2.21
C ASP A 186 10.79 5.60 0.86
N CYS A 187 11.83 6.00 0.12
CA CYS A 187 12.19 5.45 -1.19
C CYS A 187 11.07 5.55 -2.24
N GLY A 188 10.33 6.67 -2.28
CA GLY A 188 9.34 6.98 -3.33
C GLY A 188 10.00 7.18 -4.70
N TYR A 189 9.19 7.12 -5.77
CA TYR A 189 9.62 7.35 -7.17
C TYR A 189 8.88 8.53 -7.78
#